data_5ef96defc71988cf3aaf46bd335b85db
#
_entry.id   5ef96defc71988cf3aaf46bd335b85db
#
_cell.length_a   1.000
_cell.length_b   1.000
_cell.length_c   1.000
_cell.angle_alpha   90.00
_cell.angle_beta   90.00
_cell.angle_gamma   90.00
#
_symmetry.space_group_name_H-M   'P 1'
#
loop_
_entity.id
_entity.type
_entity.pdbx_description
1 polymer ?
#
loop_
_entity_poly.entity_id
_entity_poly.type
_entity_poly.pdbx_seq_one_letter_code
_entity_poly.pdbx_strand_id
1 'polypeptide(L)'
;EANEDPDGTWRGWVNQQLAGDYKTWFSMIDYLLMLKVPDMSAVQRWRTEQEVGNKKMAKGGTDRSLDDAGIRRFIQHYERLTQQALTRLPDIANLVLVINDAHKVADVQPGIPK
;
A
#
# COMPACT_ATOMS: atom_id res chain seq x y z
N GLU A 1 14.88 -8.40 -0.97
CA GLU A 1 15.73 -7.27 -1.42
C GLU A 1 17.14 -7.71 -1.81
N ALA A 2 17.79 -8.53 -1.00
CA ALA A 2 19.16 -8.99 -1.30
C ALA A 2 19.27 -9.78 -2.61
N ASN A 3 18.17 -10.40 -3.05
CA ASN A 3 18.13 -11.18 -4.30
C ASN A 3 17.60 -10.41 -5.50
N GLU A 4 16.98 -9.26 -5.29
CA GLU A 4 16.31 -8.50 -6.36
C GLU A 4 17.02 -7.22 -6.72
N ASP A 5 17.70 -6.60 -5.78
CA ASP A 5 18.46 -5.35 -5.98
C ASP A 5 19.61 -5.32 -4.96
N PRO A 6 20.60 -6.25 -5.06
CA PRO A 6 21.65 -6.40 -4.07
C PRO A 6 22.50 -5.15 -3.90
N ASP A 7 22.76 -4.43 -4.98
CA ASP A 7 23.59 -3.21 -4.96
C ASP A 7 22.80 -1.94 -4.66
N GLY A 8 21.48 -2.03 -4.54
CA GLY A 8 20.60 -0.88 -4.31
C GLY A 8 20.50 0.09 -5.49
N THR A 9 20.97 -0.29 -6.68
CA THR A 9 20.98 0.55 -7.87
C THR A 9 19.60 0.99 -8.28
N TRP A 10 18.65 0.04 -8.34
CA TRP A 10 17.27 0.31 -8.70
C TRP A 10 16.56 1.17 -7.65
N ARG A 11 16.73 0.84 -6.38
CA ARG A 11 16.19 1.63 -5.26
C ARG A 11 16.76 3.04 -5.24
N GLY A 12 18.07 3.18 -5.49
CA GLY A 12 18.73 4.47 -5.60
C GLY A 12 18.13 5.31 -6.72
N TRP A 13 17.92 4.73 -7.89
CA TRP A 13 17.27 5.40 -9.01
C TRP A 13 15.85 5.85 -8.68
N VAL A 14 15.03 4.96 -8.09
CA VAL A 14 13.65 5.30 -7.65
C VAL A 14 13.66 6.46 -6.66
N ASN A 15 14.54 6.41 -5.67
CA ASN A 15 14.67 7.49 -4.68
C ASN A 15 15.08 8.83 -5.30
N GLN A 16 15.95 8.82 -6.31
CA GLN A 16 16.31 10.04 -7.07
C GLN A 16 15.10 10.61 -7.81
N GLN A 17 14.28 9.77 -8.44
CA GLN A 17 13.05 10.22 -9.10
C GLN A 17 12.07 10.83 -8.08
N LEU A 18 11.89 10.19 -6.93
CA LEU A 18 11.03 10.69 -5.85
C LEU A 18 11.54 12.04 -5.28
N ALA A 19 12.84 12.24 -5.22
CA ALA A 19 13.44 13.51 -4.77
C ALA A 19 13.39 14.62 -5.82
N GLY A 20 13.23 14.27 -7.09
CA GLY A 20 13.18 15.19 -8.24
C GLY A 20 11.74 15.53 -8.65
N ASP A 21 11.36 15.15 -9.87
CA ASP A 21 10.10 15.52 -10.50
C ASP A 21 8.86 15.08 -9.69
N TYR A 22 8.90 13.91 -9.07
CA TYR A 22 7.82 13.42 -8.21
C TYR A 22 7.61 14.29 -6.97
N LYS A 23 8.68 14.85 -6.40
CA LYS A 23 8.56 15.79 -5.27
C LYS A 23 7.80 17.04 -5.69
N THR A 24 8.10 17.57 -6.86
CA THR A 24 7.37 18.70 -7.43
C THR A 24 5.91 18.36 -7.66
N TRP A 25 5.62 17.20 -8.22
CA TRP A 25 4.28 16.73 -8.45
C TRP A 25 3.50 16.56 -7.13
N PHE A 26 4.09 15.92 -6.13
CA PHE A 26 3.46 15.75 -4.81
C PHE A 26 3.22 17.09 -4.10
N SER A 27 4.04 18.11 -4.36
CA SER A 27 3.82 19.44 -3.80
C SER A 27 2.55 20.14 -4.32
N MET A 28 1.95 19.63 -5.40
CA MET A 28 0.70 20.12 -5.96
C MET A 28 -0.55 19.55 -5.25
N ILE A 29 -0.36 18.65 -4.29
CA ILE A 29 -1.45 18.08 -3.50
C ILE A 29 -1.92 19.13 -2.48
N ASP A 30 -3.18 19.57 -2.62
CA ASP A 30 -3.80 20.54 -1.71
C ASP A 30 -4.35 19.91 -0.43
N TYR A 31 -4.77 18.65 -0.51
CA TYR A 31 -5.39 17.94 0.60
C TYR A 31 -5.03 16.46 0.57
N LEU A 32 -4.40 16.00 1.63
CA LEU A 32 -3.98 14.60 1.77
C LEU A 32 -4.92 13.86 2.71
N LEU A 33 -5.64 12.88 2.18
CA LEU A 33 -6.47 11.96 2.94
C LEU A 33 -5.77 10.59 3.00
N MET A 34 -5.64 10.06 4.20
CA MET A 34 -5.07 8.74 4.43
C MET A 34 -6.14 7.72 4.81
N LEU A 35 -6.15 6.59 4.13
CA LEU A 35 -6.87 5.39 4.58
C LEU A 35 -5.91 4.54 5.41
N LYS A 36 -6.06 4.56 6.73
CA LYS A 36 -5.18 3.85 7.65
C LYS A 36 -5.71 2.43 7.88
N VAL A 37 -5.02 1.45 7.32
CA VAL A 37 -5.30 0.02 7.56
C VAL A 37 -4.85 -0.40 8.96
N PRO A 38 -5.44 -1.47 9.56
CA PRO A 38 -5.10 -1.89 10.92
C PRO A 38 -3.64 -2.34 11.05
N ASP A 39 -3.20 -3.24 10.17
CA ASP A 39 -1.87 -3.83 10.16
C ASP A 39 -1.59 -4.57 8.84
N MET A 40 -0.39 -5.14 8.70
CA MET A 40 -0.01 -5.93 7.52
C MET A 40 -0.77 -7.25 7.42
N SER A 41 -1.22 -7.83 8.52
CA SER A 41 -2.02 -9.05 8.48
C SER A 41 -3.41 -8.81 7.88
N ALA A 42 -4.00 -7.66 8.12
CA ALA A 42 -5.23 -7.24 7.45
C ALA A 42 -5.02 -7.10 5.93
N VAL A 43 -3.95 -6.47 5.51
CA VAL A 43 -3.58 -6.34 4.08
C VAL A 43 -3.46 -7.72 3.42
N GLN A 44 -2.81 -8.68 4.08
CA GLN A 44 -2.69 -10.04 3.57
C GLN A 44 -4.05 -10.74 3.45
N ARG A 45 -4.90 -10.65 4.48
CA ARG A 45 -6.26 -11.24 4.44
C ARG A 45 -7.07 -10.66 3.29
N TRP A 46 -7.09 -9.35 3.15
CA TRP A 46 -7.86 -8.66 2.11
C TRP A 46 -7.36 -8.99 0.71
N ARG A 47 -6.04 -9.10 0.54
CA ARG A 47 -5.48 -9.54 -0.74
C ARG A 47 -5.86 -10.98 -1.05
N THR A 48 -5.87 -11.87 -0.05
CA THR A 48 -6.33 -13.26 -0.20
C THR A 48 -7.80 -13.32 -0.60
N GLU A 49 -8.66 -12.55 0.04
CA GLU A 49 -10.08 -12.46 -0.31
C GLU A 49 -10.30 -11.98 -1.74
N GLN A 50 -9.53 -11.00 -2.18
CA GLN A 50 -9.55 -10.52 -3.56
C GLN A 50 -9.17 -11.61 -4.55
N GLU A 51 -8.13 -12.39 -4.29
CA GLU A 51 -7.70 -13.49 -5.16
C GLU A 51 -8.75 -14.60 -5.22
N VAL A 52 -9.40 -14.93 -4.10
CA VAL A 52 -10.53 -15.87 -4.10
C VAL A 52 -11.68 -15.35 -4.97
N GLY A 53 -11.99 -14.08 -4.89
CA GLY A 53 -12.97 -13.42 -5.74
C GLY A 53 -12.61 -13.52 -7.22
N ASN A 54 -11.36 -13.22 -7.56
CA ASN A 54 -10.84 -13.29 -8.93
C ASN A 54 -10.94 -14.72 -9.51
N LYS A 55 -10.61 -15.74 -8.71
CA LYS A 55 -10.78 -17.16 -9.12
C LYS A 55 -12.22 -17.49 -9.46
N LYS A 56 -13.17 -17.03 -8.66
CA LYS A 56 -14.60 -17.27 -8.89
C LYS A 56 -15.10 -16.58 -10.17
N MET A 57 -14.52 -15.42 -10.50
CA MET A 57 -14.91 -14.66 -11.70
C MET A 57 -14.24 -15.17 -12.97
N ALA A 58 -13.14 -15.89 -12.88
CA ALA A 58 -12.39 -16.44 -14.03
C ALA A 58 -13.07 -17.65 -14.69
N LYS A 59 -14.39 -17.73 -14.70
CA LYS A 59 -15.17 -18.82 -15.26
C LYS A 59 -14.81 -19.08 -16.73
N GLY A 60 -13.99 -20.10 -16.98
CA GLY A 60 -13.62 -20.56 -18.32
C GLY A 60 -12.48 -19.81 -19.00
N GLY A 61 -11.85 -18.87 -18.33
CA GLY A 61 -10.64 -18.20 -18.79
C GLY A 61 -9.36 -18.72 -18.13
N THR A 62 -8.20 -18.18 -18.52
CA THR A 62 -6.93 -18.50 -17.87
C THR A 62 -6.91 -17.96 -16.45
N ASP A 63 -6.85 -18.85 -15.47
CA ASP A 63 -6.71 -18.45 -14.06
C ASP A 63 -5.29 -17.91 -13.82
N ARG A 64 -5.19 -16.61 -13.62
CA ARG A 64 -3.94 -15.90 -13.26
C ARG A 64 -3.89 -15.51 -11.80
N SER A 65 -4.76 -16.07 -10.96
CA SER A 65 -4.77 -15.77 -9.53
C SER A 65 -3.51 -16.33 -8.85
N LEU A 66 -3.08 -15.63 -7.81
CA LEU A 66 -1.93 -16.03 -7.02
C LEU A 66 -2.36 -17.06 -5.95
N ASP A 67 -1.49 -18.03 -5.67
CA ASP A 67 -1.60 -18.88 -4.50
C ASP A 67 -1.12 -18.14 -3.24
N ASP A 68 -1.20 -18.76 -2.07
CA ASP A 68 -0.79 -18.13 -0.79
C ASP A 68 0.67 -17.70 -0.79
N ALA A 69 1.55 -18.47 -1.40
CA ALA A 69 2.97 -18.11 -1.53
C ALA A 69 3.16 -16.91 -2.45
N GLY A 70 2.45 -16.87 -3.57
CA GLY A 70 2.43 -15.76 -4.51
C GLY A 70 1.88 -14.48 -3.88
N ILE A 71 0.81 -14.59 -3.08
CA ILE A 71 0.24 -13.44 -2.34
C ILE A 71 1.25 -12.89 -1.34
N ARG A 72 1.89 -13.74 -0.54
CA ARG A 72 2.93 -13.30 0.40
C ARG A 72 4.09 -12.61 -0.32
N ARG A 73 4.54 -13.18 -1.42
CA ARG A 73 5.60 -12.58 -2.25
C ARG A 73 5.21 -11.23 -2.80
N PHE A 74 4.00 -11.11 -3.32
CA PHE A 74 3.47 -9.85 -3.83
C PHE A 74 3.42 -8.77 -2.74
N ILE A 75 2.93 -9.10 -1.55
CA ILE A 75 2.83 -8.17 -0.42
C ILE A 75 4.21 -7.70 0.04
N GLN A 76 5.23 -8.57 0.03
CA GLN A 76 6.60 -8.22 0.42
C GLN A 76 7.19 -7.06 -0.40
N HIS A 77 6.77 -6.88 -1.66
CA HIS A 77 7.21 -5.74 -2.47
C HIS A 77 6.73 -4.39 -1.91
N TYR A 78 5.61 -4.39 -1.21
CA TYR A 78 4.96 -3.18 -0.70
C TYR A 78 5.01 -3.04 0.82
N GLU A 79 5.37 -4.10 1.53
CA GLU A 79 5.33 -4.15 3.00
C GLU A 79 6.09 -2.99 3.63
N ARG A 80 7.31 -2.76 3.18
CA ARG A 80 8.16 -1.70 3.69
C ARG A 80 7.58 -0.30 3.46
N LEU A 81 7.02 -0.06 2.28
CA LEU A 81 6.34 1.20 1.95
C LEU A 81 5.07 1.37 2.78
N THR A 82 4.29 0.30 2.94
CA THR A 82 3.06 0.33 3.76
C THR A 82 3.38 0.61 5.22
N GLN A 83 4.37 -0.05 5.80
CA GLN A 83 4.82 0.21 7.17
C GLN A 83 5.31 1.64 7.36
N GLN A 84 6.09 2.15 6.40
CA GLN A 84 6.55 3.53 6.39
C GLN A 84 5.37 4.51 6.32
N ALA A 85 4.40 4.23 5.45
CA ALA A 85 3.19 5.04 5.31
C ALA A 85 2.36 5.05 6.60
N LEU A 86 2.15 3.89 7.23
CA LEU A 86 1.42 3.77 8.50
C LEU A 86 2.07 4.57 9.64
N THR A 87 3.39 4.71 9.60
CA THR A 87 4.16 5.44 10.61
C THR A 87 4.19 6.94 10.34
N ARG A 88 4.35 7.35 9.09
CA ARG A 88 4.65 8.74 8.71
C ARG A 88 3.45 9.54 8.24
N LEU A 89 2.55 8.91 7.46
CA LEU A 89 1.43 9.65 6.87
C LEU A 89 0.44 10.23 7.87
N PRO A 90 0.13 9.59 9.01
CA PRO A 90 -0.77 10.21 10.00
C PRO A 90 -0.32 11.60 10.46
N ASP A 91 1.00 11.83 10.50
CA ASP A 91 1.56 13.10 10.97
C ASP A 91 1.49 14.23 9.95
N ILE A 92 1.28 13.90 8.68
CA ILE A 92 1.24 14.88 7.57
C ILE A 92 -0.08 14.92 6.84
N ALA A 93 -0.96 13.94 7.04
CA ALA A 93 -2.28 13.91 6.43
C ALA A 93 -3.20 14.98 7.02
N ASN A 94 -4.06 15.55 6.19
CA ASN A 94 -5.11 16.47 6.63
C ASN A 94 -6.29 15.73 7.26
N LEU A 95 -6.51 14.48 6.85
CA LEU A 95 -7.55 13.62 7.37
C LEU A 95 -7.08 12.15 7.36
N VAL A 96 -7.33 11.44 8.45
CA VAL A 96 -7.05 9.99 8.53
C VAL A 96 -8.37 9.25 8.79
N LEU A 97 -8.73 8.38 7.86
CA LEU A 97 -9.84 7.44 8.02
C LEU A 97 -9.28 6.10 8.49
N VAL A 98 -9.60 5.73 9.71
CA VAL A 98 -9.18 4.45 10.29
C VAL A 98 -10.11 3.36 9.78
N ILE A 99 -9.54 2.38 9.09
CA ILE A 99 -10.28 1.26 8.51
C ILE A 99 -10.15 0.06 9.45
N ASN A 100 -11.26 -0.60 9.74
CA ASN A 100 -11.27 -1.82 10.54
C ASN A 100 -11.12 -3.10 9.69
N ASP A 101 -11.03 -4.24 10.35
CA ASP A 101 -10.89 -5.54 9.69
C ASP A 101 -12.03 -5.89 8.71
N ALA A 102 -13.19 -5.28 8.90
CA ALA A 102 -14.35 -5.46 8.02
C ALA A 102 -14.39 -4.47 6.83
N HIS A 103 -13.28 -3.82 6.49
CA HIS A 103 -13.19 -2.80 5.43
C HIS A 103 -14.10 -1.58 5.64
N LYS A 104 -14.44 -1.27 6.86
CA LYS A 104 -15.31 -0.12 7.17
C LYS A 104 -14.53 0.95 7.92
N VAL A 105 -14.95 2.19 7.71
CA VAL A 105 -14.41 3.31 8.49
C VAL A 105 -14.88 3.15 9.94
N ALA A 106 -13.93 2.94 10.85
CA ALA A 106 -14.17 2.81 12.28
C ALA A 106 -14.00 4.13 13.02
N ASP A 107 -13.14 5.01 12.52
CA ASP A 107 -12.85 6.29 13.14
C ASP A 107 -12.40 7.32 12.08
N VAL A 108 -12.61 8.59 12.38
CA VAL A 108 -12.21 9.72 11.54
C VAL A 108 -11.35 10.65 12.39
N GLN A 109 -10.07 10.71 12.09
CA GLN A 109 -9.11 11.52 12.83
C GLN A 109 -8.72 12.76 12.01
N PRO A 110 -9.03 13.97 12.48
CA PRO A 110 -8.50 15.17 11.86
C PRO A 110 -6.98 15.19 12.02
N GLY A 111 -6.29 15.48 10.95
CA GLY A 111 -4.86 15.63 10.92
C GLY A 111 -4.43 17.09 10.93
N ILE A 112 -3.37 17.41 10.17
CA ILE A 112 -2.87 18.79 10.05
C ILE A 112 -3.92 19.64 9.31
N PRO A 113 -4.31 20.82 9.84
CA PRO A 113 -5.19 21.75 9.15
C PRO A 113 -4.57 22.19 7.82
N LYS A 114 -5.45 22.42 6.86
CA LYS A 114 -5.04 22.96 5.57
C LYS A 114 -4.53 24.39 5.70
#